data_12eb3c7b3485d3340a91d3b58169c52c
#
_entry.id   12eb3c7b3485d3340a91d3b58169c52c
#
_cell.length_a   1.000
_cell.length_b   1.000
_cell.length_c   1.000
_cell.angle_alpha   90.00
_cell.angle_beta   90.00
_cell.angle_gamma   90.00
#
_symmetry.space_group_name_H-M   'P 1'
#
loop_
_entity.id
_entity.type
_entity.pdbx_description
1 polymer ?
#
loop_
_entity_poly.entity_id
_entity_poly.type
_entity_poly.pdbx_seq_one_letter_code
_entity_poly.pdbx_strand_id
1 'polypeptide(L)'
;MSQIADRVDAENVARPGAPTTHPEFDRLVRTMWRLRQPDGCPWDREQTHRSITKHLVEEAYEAVEAIEANDREHLIEELGDVLEQVVLHAQIAADEGAFMIDDVVRGLNEKLVRRHPHVFGEHAAAGDGGEVQDIWDDVKAAERAAQGEKDAPQGLLDSVPRSLPALMQAQKISKRAAKAGFEWDTIADIWDKVAEERAEFEREEPGSDARSLEFGDLLFALVNVARREGIDAEEALAASNRKFRARWSRMEELARARGVELGGLDATRLNELWDHAKAEEKR
;
A
#
# COMPACT_ATOMS: atom_id res chain seq x y z
N MET A 1 -13.02 15.13 -22.35
CA MET A 1 -12.01 15.00 -21.26
C MET A 1 -10.58 15.25 -21.74
N SER A 2 -10.19 14.80 -22.94
CA SER A 2 -8.86 15.08 -23.51
C SER A 2 -8.52 16.58 -23.57
N GLN A 3 -9.47 17.45 -23.97
CA GLN A 3 -9.22 18.89 -24.10
C GLN A 3 -8.76 19.60 -22.82
N ILE A 4 -9.18 19.13 -21.63
CA ILE A 4 -8.72 19.72 -20.35
C ILE A 4 -7.30 19.24 -20.06
N ALA A 5 -7.01 17.97 -20.26
CA ALA A 5 -5.68 17.42 -20.07
C ALA A 5 -4.67 18.03 -21.04
N ASP A 6 -5.05 18.22 -22.32
CA ASP A 6 -4.21 18.84 -23.34
C ASP A 6 -3.91 20.33 -23.01
N ARG A 7 -4.90 21.07 -22.50
CA ARG A 7 -4.69 22.44 -22.04
C ARG A 7 -3.73 22.49 -20.85
N VAL A 8 -3.96 21.65 -19.86
CA VAL A 8 -3.11 21.57 -18.66
C VAL A 8 -1.69 21.16 -19.01
N ASP A 9 -1.51 20.25 -19.96
CA ASP A 9 -0.18 19.86 -20.44
C ASP A 9 0.54 21.05 -21.11
N ALA A 10 -0.12 21.78 -21.99
CA ALA A 10 0.44 22.98 -22.62
C ALA A 10 0.83 24.04 -21.59
N GLU A 11 0.02 24.24 -20.54
CA GLU A 11 0.32 25.16 -19.45
C GLU A 11 1.51 24.68 -18.62
N ASN A 12 1.61 23.36 -18.34
CA ASN A 12 2.71 22.78 -17.59
C ASN A 12 4.03 22.86 -18.36
N VAL A 13 4.03 22.52 -19.65
CA VAL A 13 5.23 22.61 -20.51
C VAL A 13 5.81 24.02 -20.55
N ALA A 14 4.97 25.06 -20.47
CA ALA A 14 5.38 26.46 -20.44
C ALA A 14 6.00 26.89 -19.10
N ARG A 15 5.90 26.10 -18.04
CA ARG A 15 6.45 26.47 -16.72
C ARG A 15 7.96 26.25 -16.65
N PRO A 16 8.73 27.15 -16.02
CA PRO A 16 10.16 26.95 -15.80
C PRO A 16 10.41 25.68 -14.97
N GLY A 17 11.31 24.83 -15.48
CA GLY A 17 11.67 23.56 -14.82
C GLY A 17 10.74 22.38 -15.11
N ALA A 18 9.74 22.57 -15.99
CA ALA A 18 8.91 21.46 -16.43
C ALA A 18 9.78 20.35 -17.08
N PRO A 19 9.54 19.07 -16.75
CA PRO A 19 10.25 17.97 -17.42
C PRO A 19 9.90 17.94 -18.90
N THR A 20 10.84 17.46 -19.70
CA THR A 20 10.67 17.30 -21.14
C THR A 20 10.33 15.83 -21.48
N THR A 21 10.94 15.30 -22.52
CA THR A 21 10.72 13.89 -22.94
C THR A 21 11.47 12.89 -22.06
N HIS A 22 10.94 11.69 -21.94
CA HIS A 22 11.54 10.58 -21.21
C HIS A 22 11.88 9.41 -22.17
N PRO A 23 12.92 9.50 -23.02
CA PRO A 23 13.21 8.52 -24.07
C PRO A 23 13.55 7.12 -23.52
N GLU A 24 14.02 7.02 -22.27
CA GLU A 24 14.28 5.72 -21.62
C GLU A 24 12.99 4.96 -21.34
N PHE A 25 11.88 5.65 -21.06
CA PHE A 25 10.57 4.99 -20.91
C PHE A 25 10.12 4.35 -22.23
N ASP A 26 10.28 5.05 -23.36
CA ASP A 26 9.96 4.48 -24.68
C ASP A 26 10.86 3.29 -25.02
N ARG A 27 12.12 3.29 -24.56
CA ARG A 27 13.03 2.14 -24.72
C ARG A 27 12.55 0.95 -23.92
N LEU A 28 12.14 1.15 -22.66
CA LEU A 28 11.60 0.10 -21.82
C LEU A 28 10.36 -0.53 -22.47
N VAL A 29 9.43 0.28 -22.94
CA VAL A 29 8.20 -0.22 -23.64
C VAL A 29 8.58 -1.06 -24.86
N ARG A 30 9.54 -0.62 -25.68
CA ARG A 30 10.03 -1.40 -26.84
C ARG A 30 10.75 -2.68 -26.43
N THR A 31 11.48 -2.66 -25.31
CA THR A 31 12.15 -3.85 -24.77
C THR A 31 11.12 -4.88 -24.35
N MET A 32 10.10 -4.47 -23.60
CA MET A 32 9.02 -5.36 -23.16
C MET A 32 8.24 -5.94 -24.36
N TRP A 33 7.89 -5.10 -25.34
CA TRP A 33 7.32 -5.57 -26.60
C TRP A 33 8.20 -6.64 -27.27
N ARG A 34 9.52 -6.40 -27.36
CA ARG A 34 10.47 -7.34 -27.98
C ARG A 34 10.56 -8.67 -27.26
N LEU A 35 10.53 -8.67 -25.93
CA LEU A 35 10.57 -9.89 -25.12
C LEU A 35 9.37 -10.80 -25.41
N ARG A 36 8.21 -10.24 -25.73
CA ARG A 36 6.99 -10.98 -26.02
C ARG A 36 6.79 -11.35 -27.48
N GLN A 37 7.71 -10.99 -28.39
CA GLN A 37 7.64 -11.41 -29.79
C GLN A 37 7.88 -12.92 -29.98
N PRO A 38 7.48 -13.55 -31.11
CA PRO A 38 7.67 -14.98 -31.36
C PRO A 38 9.12 -15.46 -31.20
N ASP A 39 10.09 -14.61 -31.45
CA ASP A 39 11.54 -14.83 -31.27
C ASP A 39 12.10 -14.15 -30.01
N GLY A 40 11.22 -13.76 -29.09
CA GLY A 40 11.55 -13.17 -27.78
C GLY A 40 11.79 -14.22 -26.70
N CYS A 41 11.55 -13.83 -25.45
CA CYS A 41 11.74 -14.69 -24.30
C CYS A 41 10.53 -15.65 -24.13
N PRO A 42 10.75 -16.96 -24.07
CA PRO A 42 9.65 -17.93 -23.90
C PRO A 42 8.88 -17.70 -22.58
N TRP A 43 9.59 -17.35 -21.50
CA TRP A 43 8.97 -17.11 -20.19
C TRP A 43 8.03 -15.90 -20.23
N ASP A 44 8.49 -14.76 -20.78
CA ASP A 44 7.65 -13.55 -20.86
C ASP A 44 6.42 -13.76 -21.75
N ARG A 45 6.55 -14.54 -22.82
CA ARG A 45 5.46 -14.85 -23.74
C ARG A 45 4.35 -15.69 -23.11
N GLU A 46 4.68 -16.55 -22.15
CA GLU A 46 3.73 -17.40 -21.45
C GLU A 46 2.99 -16.66 -20.33
N GLN A 47 3.46 -15.47 -19.93
CA GLN A 47 2.82 -14.74 -18.85
C GLN A 47 1.44 -14.21 -19.23
N THR A 48 0.56 -14.25 -18.25
CA THR A 48 -0.80 -13.70 -18.27
C THR A 48 -0.96 -12.72 -17.12
N HIS A 49 -1.99 -11.88 -17.16
CA HIS A 49 -2.34 -11.01 -16.04
C HIS A 49 -2.39 -11.75 -14.70
N ARG A 50 -2.90 -12.99 -14.71
CA ARG A 50 -3.06 -13.79 -13.49
C ARG A 50 -1.73 -14.39 -13.01
N SER A 51 -0.85 -14.84 -13.91
CA SER A 51 0.39 -15.52 -13.52
C SER A 51 1.37 -14.60 -12.81
N ILE A 52 1.36 -13.30 -13.15
CA ILE A 52 2.29 -12.29 -12.62
C ILE A 52 1.69 -11.44 -11.48
N THR A 53 0.44 -11.71 -11.05
CA THR A 53 -0.19 -10.95 -9.93
C THR A 53 0.65 -10.96 -8.66
N LYS A 54 1.28 -12.10 -8.34
CA LYS A 54 2.12 -12.23 -7.14
C LYS A 54 3.35 -11.32 -7.22
N HIS A 55 4.00 -11.22 -8.38
CA HIS A 55 5.18 -10.39 -8.56
C HIS A 55 4.84 -8.90 -8.35
N LEU A 56 3.73 -8.41 -8.91
CA LEU A 56 3.29 -7.03 -8.66
C LEU A 56 3.17 -6.69 -7.16
N VAL A 57 2.77 -7.65 -6.33
CA VAL A 57 2.66 -7.48 -4.88
C VAL A 57 4.03 -7.57 -4.22
N GLU A 58 4.88 -8.52 -4.64
CA GLU A 58 6.26 -8.69 -4.16
C GLU A 58 7.06 -7.41 -4.39
N GLU A 59 7.15 -6.92 -5.63
CA GLU A 59 7.90 -5.70 -5.98
C GLU A 59 7.38 -4.47 -5.23
N ALA A 60 6.06 -4.37 -5.01
CA ALA A 60 5.51 -3.26 -4.23
C ALA A 60 5.96 -3.30 -2.75
N TYR A 61 6.13 -4.49 -2.15
CA TYR A 61 6.64 -4.62 -0.79
C TYR A 61 8.15 -4.39 -0.72
N GLU A 62 8.92 -4.83 -1.73
CA GLU A 62 10.36 -4.60 -1.81
C GLU A 62 10.66 -3.10 -1.97
N ALA A 63 9.87 -2.40 -2.81
CA ALA A 63 9.95 -0.93 -2.88
C ALA A 63 9.64 -0.26 -1.52
N VAL A 64 8.66 -0.76 -0.76
CA VAL A 64 8.38 -0.24 0.60
C VAL A 64 9.57 -0.51 1.52
N GLU A 65 10.18 -1.69 1.48
CA GLU A 65 11.37 -2.03 2.30
C GLU A 65 12.55 -1.10 1.99
N ALA A 66 12.82 -0.83 0.72
CA ALA A 66 13.86 0.10 0.28
C ALA A 66 13.61 1.55 0.77
N ILE A 67 12.34 2.02 0.72
CA ILE A 67 11.93 3.32 1.27
C ILE A 67 12.22 3.40 2.77
N GLU A 68 11.81 2.37 3.50
CA GLU A 68 11.95 2.32 4.96
C GLU A 68 13.41 2.20 5.41
N ALA A 69 14.23 1.47 4.64
CA ALA A 69 15.67 1.39 4.84
C ALA A 69 16.40 2.70 4.48
N ASN A 70 15.72 3.64 3.82
CA ASN A 70 16.31 4.85 3.23
C ASN A 70 17.45 4.52 2.26
N ASP A 71 17.34 3.37 1.56
CA ASP A 71 18.28 2.88 0.58
C ASP A 71 17.87 3.36 -0.82
N ARG A 72 18.58 4.36 -1.32
CA ARG A 72 18.25 4.99 -2.61
C ARG A 72 18.61 4.12 -3.81
N GLU A 73 19.68 3.34 -3.73
CA GLU A 73 20.13 2.48 -4.83
C GLU A 73 19.13 1.35 -5.01
N HIS A 74 18.78 0.68 -3.92
CA HIS A 74 17.76 -0.35 -3.90
C HIS A 74 16.38 0.20 -4.30
N LEU A 75 15.99 1.38 -3.84
CA LEU A 75 14.72 2.01 -4.24
C LEU A 75 14.63 2.28 -5.76
N ILE A 76 15.73 2.60 -6.44
CA ILE A 76 15.74 2.77 -7.89
C ILE A 76 15.45 1.42 -8.57
N GLU A 77 16.04 0.34 -8.09
CA GLU A 77 15.83 -1.02 -8.58
C GLU A 77 14.36 -1.42 -8.40
N GLU A 78 13.85 -1.36 -7.19
CA GLU A 78 12.48 -1.80 -6.86
C GLU A 78 11.38 -0.97 -7.55
N LEU A 79 11.57 0.35 -7.68
CA LEU A 79 10.66 1.17 -8.48
C LEU A 79 10.72 0.81 -9.98
N GLY A 80 11.88 0.36 -10.46
CA GLY A 80 12.04 -0.21 -11.80
C GLY A 80 11.22 -1.48 -11.96
N ASP A 81 11.25 -2.38 -10.99
CA ASP A 81 10.54 -3.67 -11.01
C ASP A 81 9.02 -3.49 -10.87
N VAL A 82 8.57 -2.56 -10.04
CA VAL A 82 7.15 -2.13 -10.04
C VAL A 82 6.72 -1.58 -11.41
N LEU A 83 7.57 -0.75 -12.04
CA LEU A 83 7.28 -0.20 -13.37
C LEU A 83 7.29 -1.31 -14.44
N GLU A 84 8.19 -2.28 -14.35
CA GLU A 84 8.19 -3.47 -15.20
C GLU A 84 6.85 -4.19 -15.18
N GLN A 85 6.30 -4.44 -13.99
CA GLN A 85 4.98 -5.08 -13.85
C GLN A 85 3.89 -4.29 -14.58
N VAL A 86 3.90 -2.97 -14.46
CA VAL A 86 2.91 -2.12 -15.17
C VAL A 86 3.06 -2.23 -16.69
N VAL A 87 4.30 -2.15 -17.20
CA VAL A 87 4.56 -2.23 -18.65
C VAL A 87 4.28 -3.62 -19.19
N LEU A 88 4.63 -4.68 -18.46
CA LEU A 88 4.35 -6.08 -18.83
C LEU A 88 2.84 -6.35 -18.89
N HIS A 89 2.08 -5.92 -17.88
CA HIS A 89 0.62 -5.99 -17.91
C HIS A 89 0.03 -5.25 -19.11
N ALA A 90 0.52 -4.05 -19.41
CA ALA A 90 0.05 -3.29 -20.57
C ALA A 90 0.42 -3.98 -21.89
N GLN A 91 1.58 -4.63 -21.98
CA GLN A 91 1.98 -5.38 -23.17
C GLN A 91 1.14 -6.66 -23.35
N ILE A 92 0.83 -7.38 -22.28
CA ILE A 92 -0.10 -8.53 -22.32
C ILE A 92 -1.45 -8.09 -22.89
N ALA A 93 -1.99 -6.98 -22.39
CA ALA A 93 -3.26 -6.44 -22.91
C ALA A 93 -3.17 -5.99 -24.36
N ALA A 94 -2.04 -5.41 -24.79
CA ALA A 94 -1.81 -5.02 -26.18
C ALA A 94 -1.74 -6.23 -27.12
N ASP A 95 -1.13 -7.33 -26.69
CA ASP A 95 -1.07 -8.59 -27.45
C ASP A 95 -2.49 -9.20 -27.62
N GLU A 96 -3.39 -8.96 -26.68
CA GLU A 96 -4.80 -9.35 -26.74
C GLU A 96 -5.68 -8.34 -27.51
N GLY A 97 -5.14 -7.19 -27.90
CA GLY A 97 -5.86 -6.11 -28.57
C GLY A 97 -6.84 -5.35 -27.67
N ALA A 98 -6.65 -5.41 -26.34
CA ALA A 98 -7.54 -4.81 -25.36
C ALA A 98 -7.20 -3.32 -25.09
N PHE A 99 -5.99 -3.02 -24.67
CA PHE A 99 -5.46 -1.67 -24.43
C PHE A 99 -3.93 -1.68 -24.47
N MET A 100 -3.32 -0.51 -24.51
CA MET A 100 -1.86 -0.36 -24.49
C MET A 100 -1.39 0.59 -23.37
N ILE A 101 -0.08 0.70 -23.18
CA ILE A 101 0.50 1.53 -22.12
C ILE A 101 0.05 2.99 -22.17
N ASP A 102 -0.16 3.52 -23.36
CA ASP A 102 -0.65 4.90 -23.54
C ASP A 102 -2.06 5.10 -22.95
N ASP A 103 -2.91 4.07 -22.99
CA ASP A 103 -4.24 4.15 -22.37
C ASP A 103 -4.15 4.20 -20.85
N VAL A 104 -3.22 3.42 -20.26
CA VAL A 104 -2.94 3.42 -18.83
C VAL A 104 -2.43 4.80 -18.38
N VAL A 105 -1.42 5.33 -19.07
CA VAL A 105 -0.80 6.63 -18.75
C VAL A 105 -1.81 7.76 -18.94
N ARG A 106 -2.55 7.77 -20.05
CA ARG A 106 -3.59 8.77 -20.32
C ARG A 106 -4.67 8.75 -19.27
N GLY A 107 -5.20 7.56 -18.92
CA GLY A 107 -6.23 7.41 -17.90
C GLY A 107 -5.76 7.90 -16.52
N LEU A 108 -4.51 7.63 -16.17
CA LEU A 108 -3.91 8.14 -14.93
C LEU A 108 -3.78 9.67 -14.96
N ASN A 109 -3.24 10.24 -16.03
CA ASN A 109 -3.05 11.68 -16.18
C ASN A 109 -4.41 12.43 -16.10
N GLU A 110 -5.40 12.01 -16.86
CA GLU A 110 -6.75 12.58 -16.82
C GLU A 110 -7.35 12.50 -15.42
N LYS A 111 -7.17 11.39 -14.72
CA LYS A 111 -7.61 11.20 -13.34
C LYS A 111 -6.92 12.17 -12.38
N LEU A 112 -5.61 12.35 -12.49
CA LEU A 112 -4.84 13.29 -11.66
C LEU A 112 -5.28 14.72 -11.89
N VAL A 113 -5.38 15.16 -13.15
CA VAL A 113 -5.85 16.51 -13.50
C VAL A 113 -7.24 16.77 -12.92
N ARG A 114 -8.16 15.84 -13.10
CA ARG A 114 -9.54 15.98 -12.61
C ARG A 114 -9.63 16.00 -11.09
N ARG A 115 -8.81 15.22 -10.38
CA ARG A 115 -8.84 15.14 -8.92
C ARG A 115 -8.07 16.23 -8.20
N HIS A 116 -7.39 17.10 -8.95
CA HIS A 116 -6.69 18.25 -8.39
C HIS A 116 -7.25 19.60 -8.94
N PRO A 117 -8.56 19.87 -8.78
CA PRO A 117 -9.17 21.10 -9.28
C PRO A 117 -8.61 22.35 -8.61
N HIS A 118 -8.02 22.23 -7.43
CA HIS A 118 -7.29 23.28 -6.73
C HIS A 118 -5.94 23.63 -7.38
N VAL A 119 -5.39 22.76 -8.25
CA VAL A 119 -4.16 23.00 -9.00
C VAL A 119 -4.44 23.32 -10.47
N PHE A 120 -5.37 22.60 -11.10
CA PHE A 120 -5.62 22.62 -12.54
C PHE A 120 -6.99 23.22 -12.92
N GLY A 121 -7.81 23.63 -11.93
CA GLY A 121 -9.14 24.17 -12.10
C GLY A 121 -9.28 25.60 -11.61
N GLU A 122 -10.52 26.06 -11.52
CA GLU A 122 -10.87 27.41 -11.05
C GLU A 122 -11.13 27.48 -9.54
N HIS A 123 -10.91 26.40 -8.80
CA HIS A 123 -11.10 26.36 -7.35
C HIS A 123 -9.97 27.13 -6.65
N ALA A 124 -10.30 27.77 -5.54
CA ALA A 124 -9.29 28.39 -4.69
C ALA A 124 -8.24 27.35 -4.25
N ALA A 125 -6.99 27.77 -4.18
CA ALA A 125 -5.91 26.91 -3.70
C ALA A 125 -6.27 26.37 -2.30
N ALA A 126 -6.14 25.05 -2.11
CA ALA A 126 -6.32 24.44 -0.80
C ALA A 126 -5.22 24.94 0.15
N GLY A 127 -5.60 25.26 1.38
CA GLY A 127 -4.68 25.81 2.38
C GLY A 127 -3.81 24.74 3.03
N ASP A 128 -4.31 23.51 3.11
CA ASP A 128 -3.59 22.38 3.72
C ASP A 128 -4.00 21.03 3.10
N GLY A 129 -3.31 19.96 3.56
CA GLY A 129 -3.55 18.59 3.08
C GLY A 129 -4.92 18.02 3.47
N GLY A 130 -5.56 18.51 4.53
CA GLY A 130 -6.89 18.08 4.95
C GLY A 130 -7.95 18.56 3.96
N GLU A 131 -7.90 19.83 3.58
CA GLU A 131 -8.78 20.40 2.55
C GLU A 131 -8.63 19.67 1.20
N VAL A 132 -7.41 19.26 0.85
CA VAL A 132 -7.14 18.46 -0.36
C VAL A 132 -7.84 17.11 -0.29
N GLN A 133 -7.83 16.43 0.85
CA GLN A 133 -8.50 15.16 1.02
C GLN A 133 -10.02 15.28 0.85
N ASP A 134 -10.62 16.33 1.39
CA ASP A 134 -12.05 16.60 1.24
C ASP A 134 -12.43 16.85 -0.22
N ILE A 135 -11.64 17.67 -0.93
CA ILE A 135 -11.81 17.90 -2.38
C ILE A 135 -11.73 16.59 -3.16
N TRP A 136 -10.78 15.72 -2.85
CA TRP A 136 -10.65 14.42 -3.51
C TRP A 136 -11.84 13.49 -3.26
N ASP A 137 -12.38 13.49 -2.04
CA ASP A 137 -13.53 12.68 -1.69
C ASP A 137 -14.79 13.18 -2.41
N ASP A 138 -14.99 14.50 -2.53
CA ASP A 138 -16.09 15.10 -3.27
C ASP A 138 -16.00 14.78 -4.77
N VAL A 139 -14.81 14.93 -5.38
CA VAL A 139 -14.58 14.56 -6.77
C VAL A 139 -14.83 13.08 -7.02
N LYS A 140 -14.35 12.19 -6.12
CA LYS A 140 -14.63 10.74 -6.21
C LYS A 140 -16.12 10.42 -6.06
N ALA A 141 -16.86 11.17 -5.25
CA ALA A 141 -18.30 11.01 -5.12
C ALA A 141 -19.02 11.43 -6.40
N ALA A 142 -18.62 12.57 -7.00
CA ALA A 142 -19.16 13.04 -8.27
C ALA A 142 -18.83 12.09 -9.44
N GLU A 143 -17.60 11.54 -9.49
CA GLU A 143 -17.21 10.51 -10.47
C GLU A 143 -18.11 9.29 -10.41
N ARG A 144 -18.38 8.79 -9.21
CA ARG A 144 -19.27 7.63 -8.99
C ARG A 144 -20.71 7.92 -9.45
N ALA A 145 -21.23 9.09 -9.11
CA ALA A 145 -22.55 9.52 -9.55
C ALA A 145 -22.67 9.62 -11.09
N ALA A 146 -21.59 10.04 -11.77
CA ALA A 146 -21.55 10.19 -13.22
C ALA A 146 -21.40 8.88 -13.99
N GLN A 147 -20.79 7.83 -13.39
CA GLN A 147 -20.57 6.52 -14.02
C GLN A 147 -21.81 5.63 -14.11
N GLY A 148 -22.91 6.03 -13.48
CA GLY A 148 -24.19 5.32 -13.52
C GLY A 148 -24.21 4.03 -12.67
N GLU A 149 -25.42 3.54 -12.38
CA GLU A 149 -25.68 2.46 -11.42
C GLU A 149 -25.07 1.07 -11.77
N LYS A 150 -24.50 0.87 -12.94
CA LYS A 150 -24.03 -0.48 -13.37
C LYS A 150 -22.75 -0.95 -12.70
N ASP A 151 -21.90 0.00 -12.19
CA ASP A 151 -20.64 -0.31 -11.52
C ASP A 151 -20.47 0.43 -10.18
N ALA A 152 -21.51 1.12 -9.70
CA ALA A 152 -21.46 1.77 -8.39
C ALA A 152 -21.51 0.72 -7.27
N PRO A 153 -20.64 0.81 -6.24
CA PRO A 153 -20.74 -0.06 -5.08
C PRO A 153 -22.14 0.04 -4.47
N GLN A 154 -22.83 -1.09 -4.30
CA GLN A 154 -24.19 -1.13 -3.72
C GLN A 154 -24.18 -0.73 -2.24
N GLY A 155 -23.01 -0.85 -1.57
CA GLY A 155 -22.83 -0.51 -0.17
C GLY A 155 -21.61 0.39 0.08
N LEU A 156 -21.63 1.09 1.19
CA LEU A 156 -20.55 1.99 1.61
C LEU A 156 -19.17 1.32 1.63
N LEU A 157 -19.13 0.04 1.98
CA LEU A 157 -17.90 -0.72 2.18
C LEU A 157 -17.44 -1.50 0.94
N ASP A 158 -18.28 -1.65 -0.09
CA ASP A 158 -17.97 -2.45 -1.29
C ASP A 158 -16.78 -1.91 -2.09
N SER A 159 -16.48 -0.62 -1.95
CA SER A 159 -15.33 0.03 -2.56
C SER A 159 -14.02 -0.15 -1.78
N VAL A 160 -14.00 -0.93 -0.69
CA VAL A 160 -12.76 -1.38 -0.04
C VAL A 160 -12.31 -2.68 -0.71
N PRO A 161 -11.15 -2.71 -1.37
CA PRO A 161 -10.69 -3.93 -2.03
C PRO A 161 -10.48 -5.06 -1.02
N ARG A 162 -11.05 -6.22 -1.31
CA ARG A 162 -10.92 -7.42 -0.44
C ARG A 162 -9.53 -8.07 -0.52
N SER A 163 -8.71 -7.66 -1.48
CA SER A 163 -7.33 -8.13 -1.68
C SER A 163 -6.28 -7.38 -0.86
N LEU A 164 -6.67 -6.33 -0.13
CA LEU A 164 -5.76 -5.60 0.74
C LEU A 164 -5.30 -6.45 1.93
N PRO A 165 -4.09 -6.20 2.49
CA PRO A 165 -3.70 -6.72 3.78
C PRO A 165 -4.77 -6.47 4.85
N ALA A 166 -4.94 -7.39 5.79
CA ALA A 166 -6.11 -7.41 6.68
C ALA A 166 -6.22 -6.15 7.56
N LEU A 167 -5.10 -5.66 8.12
CA LEU A 167 -5.11 -4.44 8.94
C LEU A 167 -5.41 -3.20 8.11
N MET A 168 -4.85 -3.10 6.91
CA MET A 168 -5.14 -2.02 5.96
C MET A 168 -6.62 -2.04 5.53
N GLN A 169 -7.19 -3.24 5.30
CA GLN A 169 -8.60 -3.40 4.98
C GLN A 169 -9.47 -2.94 6.15
N ALA A 170 -9.18 -3.40 7.37
CA ALA A 170 -9.89 -3.02 8.60
C ALA A 170 -9.86 -1.50 8.82
N GLN A 171 -8.69 -0.86 8.63
CA GLN A 171 -8.55 0.59 8.79
C GLN A 171 -9.36 1.38 7.75
N LYS A 172 -9.42 0.91 6.50
CA LYS A 172 -10.26 1.52 5.46
C LYS A 172 -11.75 1.33 5.73
N ILE A 173 -12.17 0.16 6.19
CA ILE A 173 -13.56 -0.13 6.60
C ILE A 173 -13.95 0.81 7.73
N SER A 174 -13.17 0.84 8.81
CA SER A 174 -13.38 1.68 9.97
C SER A 174 -13.45 3.18 9.61
N LYS A 175 -12.51 3.69 8.79
CA LYS A 175 -12.51 5.09 8.33
C LYS A 175 -13.80 5.46 7.59
N ARG A 176 -14.36 4.54 6.79
CA ARG A 176 -15.61 4.78 6.06
C ARG A 176 -16.82 4.74 6.97
N ALA A 177 -16.86 3.79 7.90
CA ALA A 177 -17.92 3.70 8.90
C ALA A 177 -17.97 4.98 9.75
N ALA A 178 -16.82 5.45 10.23
CA ALA A 178 -16.69 6.69 10.97
C ALA A 178 -17.19 7.92 10.17
N LYS A 179 -16.82 8.03 8.90
CA LYS A 179 -17.30 9.11 8.01
C LYS A 179 -18.82 9.08 7.78
N ALA A 180 -19.44 7.91 7.92
CA ALA A 180 -20.90 7.75 7.85
C ALA A 180 -21.61 8.01 9.19
N GLY A 181 -20.88 8.41 10.23
CA GLY A 181 -21.40 8.68 11.56
C GLY A 181 -21.35 7.50 12.53
N PHE A 182 -20.78 6.35 12.11
CA PHE A 182 -20.56 5.20 12.99
C PHE A 182 -19.17 5.32 13.63
N GLU A 183 -19.08 6.16 14.64
CA GLU A 183 -17.82 6.51 15.33
C GLU A 183 -18.02 6.57 16.84
N TRP A 184 -16.95 6.28 17.58
CA TRP A 184 -16.92 6.45 19.03
C TRP A 184 -16.71 7.94 19.39
N ASP A 185 -17.32 8.38 20.50
CA ASP A 185 -17.20 9.77 20.95
C ASP A 185 -15.75 10.08 21.34
N THR A 186 -15.11 9.21 22.10
CA THR A 186 -13.77 9.40 22.61
C THR A 186 -12.83 8.24 22.32
N ILE A 187 -11.52 8.48 22.41
CA ILE A 187 -10.51 7.41 22.34
C ILE A 187 -10.63 6.43 23.51
N ALA A 188 -11.11 6.90 24.67
CA ALA A 188 -11.33 6.05 25.83
C ALA A 188 -12.40 4.98 25.56
N ASP A 189 -13.47 5.34 24.85
CA ASP A 189 -14.53 4.39 24.48
C ASP A 189 -14.00 3.29 23.56
N ILE A 190 -13.02 3.60 22.70
CA ILE A 190 -12.37 2.58 21.85
C ILE A 190 -11.48 1.66 22.71
N TRP A 191 -10.77 2.19 23.71
CA TRP A 191 -10.02 1.35 24.64
C TRP A 191 -10.91 0.47 25.53
N ASP A 192 -12.08 0.97 25.90
CA ASP A 192 -13.09 0.15 26.60
C ASP A 192 -13.59 -0.99 25.70
N LYS A 193 -13.78 -0.73 24.38
CA LYS A 193 -14.11 -1.79 23.42
C LYS A 193 -12.98 -2.81 23.25
N VAL A 194 -11.72 -2.39 23.23
CA VAL A 194 -10.56 -3.31 23.23
C VAL A 194 -10.57 -4.20 24.48
N ALA A 195 -10.91 -3.66 25.64
CA ALA A 195 -11.03 -4.43 26.88
C ALA A 195 -12.22 -5.42 26.86
N GLU A 196 -13.33 -5.03 26.25
CA GLU A 196 -14.49 -5.88 26.02
C GLU A 196 -14.13 -7.07 25.11
N GLU A 197 -13.57 -6.82 23.90
CA GLU A 197 -13.16 -7.87 22.96
C GLU A 197 -12.14 -8.84 23.55
N ARG A 198 -11.20 -8.30 24.34
CA ARG A 198 -10.26 -9.13 25.08
C ARG A 198 -10.99 -10.06 26.07
N ALA A 199 -11.97 -9.56 26.80
CA ALA A 199 -12.72 -10.36 27.76
C ALA A 199 -13.61 -11.41 27.07
N GLU A 200 -14.10 -11.12 25.86
CA GLU A 200 -14.83 -12.07 25.01
C GLU A 200 -13.91 -13.19 24.51
N PHE A 201 -12.75 -12.83 23.98
CA PHE A 201 -11.71 -13.79 23.62
C PHE A 201 -11.29 -14.70 24.80
N GLU A 202 -11.14 -14.14 26.01
CA GLU A 202 -10.75 -14.93 27.20
C GLU A 202 -11.84 -15.90 27.67
N ARG A 203 -13.12 -15.64 27.37
CA ARG A 203 -14.27 -16.50 27.71
C ARG A 203 -14.42 -17.70 26.79
N GLU A 204 -13.96 -17.62 25.55
CA GLU A 204 -14.10 -18.68 24.56
C GLU A 204 -13.12 -19.85 24.81
N GLU A 205 -13.54 -21.07 24.46
CA GLU A 205 -12.71 -22.26 24.62
C GLU A 205 -11.43 -22.18 23.76
N PRO A 206 -10.25 -22.52 24.33
CA PRO A 206 -9.01 -22.59 23.57
C PRO A 206 -9.12 -23.49 22.35
N GLY A 207 -8.80 -22.97 21.15
CA GLY A 207 -8.82 -23.69 19.88
C GLY A 207 -10.19 -23.73 19.19
N SER A 208 -11.21 -23.07 19.73
CA SER A 208 -12.51 -22.94 19.06
C SER A 208 -12.50 -21.89 17.94
N ASP A 209 -13.38 -22.06 16.96
CA ASP A 209 -13.61 -21.06 15.91
C ASP A 209 -14.11 -19.74 16.47
N ALA A 210 -14.97 -19.79 17.51
CA ALA A 210 -15.46 -18.62 18.21
C ALA A 210 -14.29 -17.80 18.79
N ARG A 211 -13.35 -18.45 19.48
CA ARG A 211 -12.17 -17.77 20.02
C ARG A 211 -11.33 -17.11 18.93
N SER A 212 -11.24 -17.72 17.75
CA SER A 212 -10.52 -17.13 16.62
C SER A 212 -11.22 -15.88 16.08
N LEU A 213 -12.55 -15.86 16.08
CA LEU A 213 -13.33 -14.69 15.68
C LEU A 213 -13.16 -13.54 16.68
N GLU A 214 -13.27 -13.79 17.97
CA GLU A 214 -13.05 -12.78 19.02
C GLU A 214 -11.65 -12.18 18.98
N PHE A 215 -10.63 -13.00 18.62
CA PHE A 215 -9.28 -12.46 18.37
C PHE A 215 -9.25 -11.52 17.17
N GLY A 216 -10.02 -11.81 16.13
CA GLY A 216 -10.20 -10.93 14.97
C GLY A 216 -10.86 -9.60 15.37
N ASP A 217 -11.89 -9.64 16.23
CA ASP A 217 -12.58 -8.44 16.71
C ASP A 217 -11.70 -7.59 17.62
N LEU A 218 -10.88 -8.23 18.46
CA LEU A 218 -9.84 -7.54 19.22
C LEU A 218 -8.82 -6.81 18.32
N LEU A 219 -8.36 -7.46 17.24
CA LEU A 219 -7.47 -6.82 16.25
C LEU A 219 -8.17 -5.65 15.57
N PHE A 220 -9.44 -5.79 15.20
CA PHE A 220 -10.23 -4.72 14.59
C PHE A 220 -10.41 -3.53 15.54
N ALA A 221 -10.65 -3.76 16.82
CA ALA A 221 -10.72 -2.72 17.84
C ALA A 221 -9.38 -1.97 17.98
N LEU A 222 -8.24 -2.70 17.98
CA LEU A 222 -6.91 -2.09 18.00
C LEU A 222 -6.63 -1.25 16.73
N VAL A 223 -7.10 -1.68 15.57
CA VAL A 223 -7.02 -0.89 14.33
C VAL A 223 -7.81 0.41 14.44
N ASN A 224 -8.95 0.41 15.15
CA ASN A 224 -9.71 1.64 15.43
C ASN A 224 -8.96 2.60 16.35
N VAL A 225 -8.21 2.10 17.34
CA VAL A 225 -7.29 2.92 18.14
C VAL A 225 -6.24 3.55 17.24
N ALA A 226 -5.55 2.75 16.41
CA ALA A 226 -4.53 3.25 15.49
C ALA A 226 -5.09 4.35 14.57
N ARG A 227 -6.25 4.12 13.95
CA ARG A 227 -6.93 5.11 13.11
C ARG A 227 -7.22 6.42 13.85
N ARG A 228 -7.72 6.35 15.07
CA ARG A 228 -8.07 7.53 15.87
C ARG A 228 -6.85 8.34 16.28
N GLU A 229 -5.71 7.68 16.48
CA GLU A 229 -4.41 8.27 16.79
C GLU A 229 -3.63 8.71 15.53
N GLY A 230 -4.20 8.53 14.34
CA GLY A 230 -3.52 8.88 13.08
C GLY A 230 -2.38 7.93 12.71
N ILE A 231 -2.36 6.71 13.28
CA ILE A 231 -1.35 5.67 13.03
C ILE A 231 -1.84 4.77 11.90
N ASP A 232 -0.98 4.45 10.94
CA ASP A 232 -1.21 3.35 10.00
C ASP A 232 -0.90 2.03 10.69
N ALA A 233 -1.91 1.17 10.82
CA ALA A 233 -1.79 -0.08 11.58
C ALA A 233 -0.91 -1.11 10.89
N GLU A 234 -0.94 -1.18 9.55
CA GLU A 234 -0.11 -2.10 8.75
C GLU A 234 1.36 -1.68 8.84
N GLU A 235 1.66 -0.40 8.61
CA GLU A 235 3.02 0.14 8.72
C GLU A 235 3.58 -0.01 10.14
N ALA A 236 2.77 0.25 11.16
CA ALA A 236 3.19 0.12 12.56
C ALA A 236 3.57 -1.32 12.91
N LEU A 237 2.79 -2.31 12.44
CA LEU A 237 3.11 -3.72 12.64
C LEU A 237 4.32 -4.15 11.80
N ALA A 238 4.43 -3.70 10.56
CA ALA A 238 5.59 -3.94 9.71
C ALA A 238 6.87 -3.39 10.35
N ALA A 239 6.85 -2.16 10.87
CA ALA A 239 7.96 -1.57 11.60
C ALA A 239 8.35 -2.38 12.86
N SER A 240 7.36 -2.91 13.58
CA SER A 240 7.61 -3.79 14.73
C SER A 240 8.27 -5.11 14.31
N ASN A 241 7.84 -5.68 13.20
CA ASN A 241 8.44 -6.90 12.62
C ASN A 241 9.89 -6.68 12.21
N ARG A 242 10.20 -5.56 11.54
CA ARG A 242 11.58 -5.19 11.16
C ARG A 242 12.47 -5.03 12.41
N LYS A 243 11.98 -4.30 13.39
CA LYS A 243 12.69 -4.13 14.67
C LYS A 243 12.97 -5.47 15.35
N PHE A 244 12.02 -6.39 15.35
CA PHE A 244 12.21 -7.73 15.88
C PHE A 244 13.30 -8.50 15.09
N ARG A 245 13.23 -8.48 13.74
CA ARG A 245 14.23 -9.12 12.86
C ARG A 245 15.63 -8.58 13.10
N ALA A 246 15.79 -7.25 13.13
CA ALA A 246 17.08 -6.61 13.38
C ALA A 246 17.69 -7.05 14.74
N ARG A 247 16.87 -7.08 15.81
CA ARG A 247 17.32 -7.56 17.11
C ARG A 247 17.70 -9.03 17.09
N TRP A 248 16.91 -9.85 16.39
CA TRP A 248 17.20 -11.26 16.27
C TRP A 248 18.53 -11.50 15.54
N SER A 249 18.76 -10.84 14.41
CA SER A 249 20.05 -10.89 13.71
C SER A 249 21.21 -10.47 14.61
N ARG A 250 21.02 -9.44 15.43
CA ARG A 250 22.04 -9.00 16.39
C ARG A 250 22.29 -10.03 17.47
N MET A 251 21.25 -10.71 17.96
CA MET A 251 21.41 -11.83 18.90
C MET A 251 22.24 -12.98 18.29
N GLU A 252 21.99 -13.30 17.01
CA GLU A 252 22.77 -14.32 16.28
C GLU A 252 24.24 -13.94 16.16
N GLU A 253 24.53 -12.67 15.87
CA GLU A 253 25.92 -12.16 15.86
C GLU A 253 26.58 -12.28 17.22
N LEU A 254 25.90 -11.84 18.30
CA LEU A 254 26.40 -11.93 19.66
C LEU A 254 26.61 -13.39 20.11
N ALA A 255 25.72 -14.30 19.75
CA ALA A 255 25.85 -15.71 20.03
C ALA A 255 27.05 -16.31 19.27
N ARG A 256 27.18 -16.00 17.98
CA ARG A 256 28.32 -16.42 17.13
C ARG A 256 29.66 -15.94 17.72
N ALA A 257 29.72 -14.67 18.15
CA ALA A 257 30.92 -14.11 18.77
C ALA A 257 31.30 -14.80 20.10
N ARG A 258 30.34 -15.41 20.79
CA ARG A 258 30.54 -16.20 22.01
C ARG A 258 30.74 -17.70 21.75
N GLY A 259 30.73 -18.15 20.49
CA GLY A 259 30.88 -19.54 20.11
C GLY A 259 29.69 -20.44 20.51
N VAL A 260 28.49 -19.86 20.61
CA VAL A 260 27.26 -20.59 20.97
C VAL A 260 26.19 -20.44 19.90
N GLU A 261 25.35 -21.46 19.75
CA GLU A 261 24.19 -21.43 18.85
C GLU A 261 22.92 -21.02 19.64
N LEU A 262 22.11 -20.13 19.08
CA LEU A 262 20.87 -19.66 19.72
C LEU A 262 19.92 -20.79 20.08
N GLY A 263 19.77 -21.79 19.20
CA GLY A 263 18.86 -22.92 19.38
C GLY A 263 19.20 -23.85 20.57
N GLY A 264 20.40 -23.69 21.15
CA GLY A 264 20.85 -24.44 22.34
C GLY A 264 20.76 -23.67 23.64
N LEU A 265 20.30 -22.41 23.61
CA LEU A 265 20.21 -21.55 24.79
C LEU A 265 18.87 -21.68 25.50
N ASP A 266 18.89 -21.58 26.81
CA ASP A 266 17.69 -21.46 27.61
C ASP A 266 17.06 -20.02 27.50
N ALA A 267 15.83 -19.88 27.96
CA ALA A 267 15.09 -18.63 27.88
C ALA A 267 15.78 -17.46 28.59
N THR A 268 16.52 -17.72 29.67
CA THR A 268 17.25 -16.68 30.42
C THR A 268 18.37 -16.09 29.59
N ARG A 269 19.18 -16.95 28.96
CA ARG A 269 20.28 -16.53 28.08
C ARG A 269 19.79 -15.87 26.80
N LEU A 270 18.68 -16.34 26.24
CA LEU A 270 18.04 -15.68 25.10
C LEU A 270 17.57 -14.27 25.47
N ASN A 271 16.98 -14.09 26.66
CA ASN A 271 16.56 -12.77 27.14
C ASN A 271 17.75 -11.84 27.39
N GLU A 272 18.86 -12.34 27.93
CA GLU A 272 20.10 -11.56 28.11
C GLU A 272 20.64 -11.05 26.75
N LEU A 273 20.65 -11.90 25.73
CA LEU A 273 21.06 -11.48 24.37
C LEU A 273 20.10 -10.47 23.77
N TRP A 274 18.80 -10.65 23.96
CA TRP A 274 17.78 -9.73 23.52
C TRP A 274 17.92 -8.35 24.16
N ASP A 275 18.12 -8.30 25.49
CA ASP A 275 18.31 -7.05 26.21
C ASP A 275 19.59 -6.33 25.79
N HIS A 276 20.65 -7.10 25.47
CA HIS A 276 21.88 -6.54 24.94
C HIS A 276 21.67 -5.93 23.55
N ALA A 277 21.03 -6.64 22.64
CA ALA A 277 20.69 -6.14 21.31
C ALA A 277 19.84 -4.86 21.39
N LYS A 278 18.81 -4.85 22.27
CA LYS A 278 17.94 -3.70 22.52
C LYS A 278 18.68 -2.49 23.11
N ALA A 279 19.73 -2.70 23.92
CA ALA A 279 20.52 -1.62 24.49
C ALA A 279 21.43 -0.95 23.45
N GLU A 280 21.89 -1.69 22.44
CA GLU A 280 22.74 -1.16 21.36
C GLU A 280 21.95 -0.30 20.37
N GLU A 281 20.66 -0.58 20.12
CA GLU A 281 19.79 0.26 19.26
C GLU A 281 19.60 1.68 19.79
N LYS A 282 19.82 1.92 21.10
CA LYS A 282 19.61 3.23 21.74
C LYS A 282 20.85 4.11 21.73
N ARG A 283 21.94 3.65 21.15
CA ARG A 283 23.21 4.38 21.07
C ARG A 283 23.45 4.94 19.68
#